data_4364da1ef449f75dac65e6eafdd4943b
#
_entry.id   4364da1ef449f75dac65e6eafdd4943b
#
_cell.length_a   1.000
_cell.length_b   1.000
_cell.length_c   1.000
_cell.angle_alpha   90.00
_cell.angle_beta   90.00
_cell.angle_gamma   90.00
#
_symmetry.space_group_name_H-M   'P 1'
#
loop_
_entity.id
_entity.type
_entity.pdbx_description
1 polymer ?
#
loop_
_entity_poly.entity_id
_entity_poly.type
_entity_poly.pdbx_seq_one_letter_code
_entity_poly.pdbx_strand_id
1 'polypeptide(L)'
;MRGREALVVVCLVGALLASGCEQKPSIGFDNASFYGPDGKFNEDKAKDAYIALMTYHGYPVYKNMREEIWVSDYGTGQFAKLGLGARMWVNNETDRYMLMDVYLLPNQMLPEHWHLKGETNPAKLEGWLIRHGLSHVVGEGEPNLSKEVVIPKCHMNGEATTAHATVCGPGDFAPLNRVGARHWQFAGPEGAIITEVANVHTNDAVRHSDQAINDNFLGK
;
A
#
# COMPACT_ATOMS: atom_id res chain seq x y z
N MET A 1 31.67 58.20 48.49
CA MET A 1 32.14 57.03 47.76
C MET A 1 30.95 56.56 46.94
N ARG A 2 30.97 56.73 45.61
CA ARG A 2 29.89 56.37 44.72
C ARG A 2 30.27 55.00 44.03
N GLY A 3 29.56 53.98 44.32
CA GLY A 3 29.72 52.66 43.66
C GLY A 3 29.25 52.72 42.19
N ARG A 4 30.10 52.27 41.28
CA ARG A 4 29.76 52.08 39.86
C ARG A 4 29.20 50.67 39.69
N GLU A 5 27.96 50.60 39.34
CA GLU A 5 27.37 49.37 38.88
C GLU A 5 27.79 49.12 37.42
N ALA A 6 28.36 47.95 37.17
CA ALA A 6 28.73 47.51 35.82
C ALA A 6 27.54 46.77 35.18
N LEU A 7 27.05 47.34 34.08
CA LEU A 7 26.00 46.73 33.25
C LEU A 7 26.61 45.62 32.38
N VAL A 8 26.28 44.37 32.68
CA VAL A 8 26.66 43.21 31.83
C VAL A 8 25.63 43.06 30.73
N VAL A 9 26.03 43.40 29.51
CA VAL A 9 25.23 43.15 28.30
C VAL A 9 25.48 41.71 27.85
N VAL A 10 24.51 40.81 28.02
CA VAL A 10 24.53 39.45 27.48
C VAL A 10 24.03 39.52 26.04
N CYS A 11 24.94 39.44 25.07
CA CYS A 11 24.57 39.22 23.67
C CYS A 11 24.13 37.77 23.48
N LEU A 12 22.82 37.52 23.37
CA LEU A 12 22.27 36.28 22.87
C LEU A 12 22.49 36.20 21.35
N VAL A 13 23.50 35.43 20.95
CA VAL A 13 23.69 35.04 19.56
C VAL A 13 22.64 33.95 19.26
N GLY A 14 21.53 34.33 18.65
CA GLY A 14 20.54 33.40 18.11
C GLY A 14 21.14 32.61 16.95
N ALA A 15 21.50 31.35 17.17
CA ALA A 15 21.79 30.43 16.09
C ALA A 15 20.46 30.13 15.34
N LEU A 16 20.29 30.75 14.17
CA LEU A 16 19.29 30.31 13.21
C LEU A 16 19.70 28.90 12.75
N LEU A 17 19.05 27.88 13.29
CA LEU A 17 19.05 26.56 12.71
C LEU A 17 18.24 26.65 11.39
N ALA A 18 18.96 26.83 10.29
CA ALA A 18 18.38 26.56 8.96
C ALA A 18 18.06 25.08 8.91
N SER A 19 16.80 24.72 9.15
CA SER A 19 16.27 23.40 8.83
C SER A 19 16.27 23.29 7.30
N GLY A 20 17.40 22.85 6.74
CA GLY A 20 17.46 22.38 5.38
C GLY A 20 16.45 21.24 5.28
N CYS A 21 15.41 21.42 4.47
CA CYS A 21 14.54 20.34 4.08
C CYS A 21 15.40 19.41 3.21
N GLU A 22 16.07 18.43 3.84
CA GLU A 22 16.72 17.36 3.10
C GLU A 22 15.63 16.62 2.34
N GLN A 23 15.60 16.82 1.03
CA GLN A 23 14.71 16.07 0.15
C GLN A 23 15.07 14.59 0.29
N LYS A 24 14.14 13.77 0.80
CA LYS A 24 14.33 12.32 0.85
C LYS A 24 14.70 11.83 -0.56
N PRO A 25 15.68 10.93 -0.69
CA PRO A 25 16.01 10.33 -1.99
C PRO A 25 14.74 9.67 -2.56
N SER A 26 14.54 9.79 -3.87
CA SER A 26 13.42 9.10 -4.52
C SER A 26 13.58 7.59 -4.39
N ILE A 27 12.48 6.89 -4.10
CA ILE A 27 12.44 5.43 -4.10
C ILE A 27 11.81 4.96 -5.42
N GLY A 28 12.44 4.00 -6.12
CA GLY A 28 11.94 3.49 -7.39
C GLY A 28 12.47 2.09 -7.64
N PHE A 29 11.71 1.31 -8.41
CA PHE A 29 12.03 -0.08 -8.68
C PHE A 29 11.85 -0.38 -10.18
N ASP A 30 12.87 -1.00 -10.78
CA ASP A 30 12.77 -1.50 -12.15
C ASP A 30 12.05 -2.85 -12.18
N ASN A 31 11.03 -2.97 -13.04
CA ASN A 31 10.24 -4.19 -13.16
C ASN A 31 11.08 -5.42 -13.49
N ALA A 32 12.10 -5.26 -14.35
CA ALA A 32 12.96 -6.38 -14.75
C ALA A 32 13.73 -6.99 -13.56
N SER A 33 13.98 -6.21 -12.50
CA SER A 33 14.69 -6.70 -11.31
C SER A 33 13.92 -7.77 -10.52
N PHE A 34 12.59 -7.86 -10.75
CA PHE A 34 11.70 -8.82 -10.08
C PHE A 34 11.53 -10.14 -10.82
N TYR A 35 12.27 -10.34 -11.92
CA TYR A 35 12.16 -11.56 -12.72
C TYR A 35 13.52 -12.17 -12.98
N GLY A 36 13.57 -13.51 -12.93
CA GLY A 36 14.77 -14.27 -13.29
C GLY A 36 15.01 -14.29 -14.81
N PRO A 37 16.15 -14.81 -15.25
CA PRO A 37 16.47 -14.97 -16.67
C PRO A 37 15.46 -15.85 -17.44
N ASP A 38 14.75 -16.72 -16.71
CA ASP A 38 13.68 -17.58 -17.22
C ASP A 38 12.30 -16.91 -17.22
N GLY A 39 12.23 -15.63 -16.89
CA GLY A 39 10.98 -14.85 -16.80
C GLY A 39 10.13 -15.14 -15.56
N LYS A 40 10.60 -15.98 -14.64
CA LYS A 40 9.84 -16.28 -13.43
C LYS A 40 9.92 -15.17 -12.41
N PHE A 41 8.82 -14.93 -11.75
CA PHE A 41 8.71 -13.99 -10.65
C PHE A 41 9.63 -14.37 -9.48
N ASN A 42 10.40 -13.42 -9.00
CA ASN A 42 11.33 -13.57 -7.89
C ASN A 42 10.74 -12.95 -6.61
N GLU A 43 10.05 -13.78 -5.83
CA GLU A 43 9.41 -13.35 -4.58
C GLU A 43 10.40 -12.75 -3.58
N ASP A 44 11.64 -13.28 -3.52
CA ASP A 44 12.66 -12.74 -2.61
C ASP A 44 13.02 -11.30 -2.94
N LYS A 45 13.16 -10.96 -4.22
CA LYS A 45 13.39 -9.59 -4.67
C LYS A 45 12.20 -8.68 -4.38
N ALA A 46 10.98 -9.19 -4.52
CA ALA A 46 9.77 -8.46 -4.18
C ALA A 46 9.68 -8.17 -2.67
N LYS A 47 9.98 -9.15 -1.83
CA LYS A 47 10.05 -8.98 -0.36
C LYS A 47 11.11 -7.96 0.04
N ASP A 48 12.31 -8.03 -0.56
CA ASP A 48 13.38 -7.07 -0.32
C ASP A 48 12.95 -5.63 -0.68
N ALA A 49 12.18 -5.46 -1.76
CA ALA A 49 11.67 -4.16 -2.16
C ALA A 49 10.68 -3.58 -1.13
N TYR A 50 9.81 -4.40 -0.55
CA TYR A 50 8.92 -3.94 0.52
C TYR A 50 9.66 -3.64 1.83
N ILE A 51 10.70 -4.38 2.18
CA ILE A 51 11.57 -4.02 3.30
C ILE A 51 12.27 -2.68 3.05
N ALA A 52 12.73 -2.44 1.81
CA ALA A 52 13.30 -1.14 1.42
C ALA A 52 12.26 0.00 1.52
N LEU A 53 11.01 -0.23 1.09
CA LEU A 53 9.90 0.72 1.24
C LEU A 53 9.63 1.05 2.71
N MET A 54 9.58 0.04 3.59
CA MET A 54 9.42 0.23 5.03
C MET A 54 10.55 1.08 5.61
N THR A 55 11.80 0.75 5.25
CA THR A 55 12.99 1.49 5.69
C THR A 55 12.94 2.95 5.22
N TYR A 56 12.57 3.18 3.96
CA TYR A 56 12.40 4.51 3.38
C TYR A 56 11.42 5.38 4.19
N HIS A 57 10.31 4.80 4.61
CA HIS A 57 9.30 5.50 5.41
C HIS A 57 9.59 5.53 6.92
N GLY A 58 10.64 4.85 7.39
CA GLY A 58 10.88 4.66 8.82
C GLY A 58 9.83 3.78 9.49
N TYR A 59 9.14 2.94 8.73
CA TYR A 59 8.20 1.96 9.27
C TYR A 59 8.98 0.81 9.95
N PRO A 60 8.56 0.35 11.13
CA PRO A 60 9.29 -0.67 11.85
C PRO A 60 9.41 -1.99 11.09
N VAL A 61 10.63 -2.48 10.92
CA VAL A 61 10.90 -3.81 10.38
C VAL A 61 11.17 -4.74 11.55
N TYR A 62 10.22 -5.61 11.86
CA TYR A 62 10.31 -6.57 12.95
C TYR A 62 11.11 -7.81 12.55
N LYS A 63 11.60 -8.55 13.54
CA LYS A 63 12.20 -9.86 13.34
C LYS A 63 11.23 -10.76 12.56
N ASN A 64 11.72 -11.45 11.55
CA ASN A 64 10.98 -12.31 10.62
C ASN A 64 9.96 -11.59 9.70
N MET A 65 9.94 -10.23 9.68
CA MET A 65 9.02 -9.48 8.82
C MET A 65 9.12 -9.92 7.35
N ARG A 66 10.35 -10.08 6.85
CA ARG A 66 10.61 -10.47 5.46
C ARG A 66 10.05 -11.85 5.14
N GLU A 67 10.19 -12.80 6.05
CA GLU A 67 9.71 -14.18 5.89
C GLU A 67 8.18 -14.25 5.94
N GLU A 68 7.56 -13.38 6.72
CA GLU A 68 6.10 -13.36 6.94
C GLU A 68 5.35 -12.54 5.87
N ILE A 69 6.04 -11.70 5.09
CA ILE A 69 5.44 -11.03 3.95
C ILE A 69 5.21 -12.06 2.84
N TRP A 70 4.00 -12.11 2.33
CA TRP A 70 3.70 -12.77 1.07
C TRP A 70 3.54 -11.73 -0.04
N VAL A 71 3.82 -12.11 -1.25
CA VAL A 71 3.84 -11.23 -2.43
C VAL A 71 3.14 -11.89 -3.60
N SER A 72 2.55 -11.08 -4.48
CA SER A 72 1.94 -11.56 -5.71
C SER A 72 2.13 -10.54 -6.83
N ASP A 73 2.51 -11.04 -8.03
CA ASP A 73 2.47 -10.29 -9.28
C ASP A 73 1.21 -10.62 -10.11
N TYR A 74 0.32 -11.41 -9.53
CA TYR A 74 -0.93 -11.88 -10.14
C TYR A 74 -0.75 -12.56 -11.51
N GLY A 75 0.44 -13.09 -11.78
CA GLY A 75 0.79 -13.72 -13.07
C GLY A 75 0.94 -12.74 -14.22
N THR A 76 1.03 -11.45 -13.95
CA THR A 76 1.06 -10.41 -14.99
C THR A 76 2.46 -10.14 -15.59
N GLY A 77 3.52 -10.56 -14.91
CA GLY A 77 4.89 -10.21 -15.29
C GLY A 77 5.22 -8.72 -15.12
N GLN A 78 4.40 -7.95 -14.37
CA GLN A 78 4.52 -6.50 -14.22
C GLN A 78 4.45 -6.06 -12.75
N PHE A 79 5.14 -6.78 -11.88
CA PHE A 79 5.07 -6.59 -10.42
C PHE A 79 5.27 -5.13 -9.98
N ALA A 80 6.23 -4.41 -10.56
CA ALA A 80 6.46 -3.01 -10.19
C ALA A 80 5.25 -2.09 -10.46
N LYS A 81 4.34 -2.49 -11.36
CA LYS A 81 3.17 -1.70 -11.76
C LYS A 81 1.87 -2.25 -11.19
N LEU A 82 1.78 -3.57 -11.07
CA LEU A 82 0.62 -4.27 -10.56
C LEU A 82 1.09 -5.42 -9.70
N GLY A 83 0.79 -5.36 -8.42
CA GLY A 83 1.26 -6.34 -7.45
C GLY A 83 0.86 -5.96 -6.04
N LEU A 84 1.27 -6.79 -5.11
CA LEU A 84 0.94 -6.67 -3.70
C LEU A 84 2.04 -7.31 -2.85
N GLY A 85 2.38 -6.67 -1.76
CA GLY A 85 2.95 -7.32 -0.59
C GLY A 85 2.03 -7.19 0.59
N ALA A 86 1.88 -8.22 1.39
CA ALA A 86 1.08 -8.13 2.60
C ALA A 86 1.62 -9.02 3.73
N ARG A 87 1.28 -8.64 4.95
CA ARG A 87 1.52 -9.43 6.16
C ARG A 87 0.23 -9.54 6.96
N MET A 88 -0.25 -10.76 7.14
CA MET A 88 -1.37 -11.06 8.01
C MET A 88 -0.92 -11.07 9.47
N TRP A 89 -1.45 -10.18 10.30
CA TRP A 89 -1.20 -10.16 11.75
C TRP A 89 -2.12 -11.12 12.48
N VAL A 90 -3.38 -11.12 12.09
CA VAL A 90 -4.42 -12.00 12.63
C VAL A 90 -5.55 -12.15 11.62
N ASN A 91 -6.08 -13.36 11.51
CA ASN A 91 -7.34 -13.65 10.82
C ASN A 91 -8.11 -14.64 11.70
N ASN A 92 -8.97 -14.12 12.57
CA ASN A 92 -9.77 -14.93 13.49
C ASN A 92 -11.16 -15.20 12.87
N GLU A 93 -11.31 -16.36 12.29
CA GLU A 93 -12.54 -16.76 11.62
C GLU A 93 -13.70 -17.04 12.59
N THR A 94 -13.41 -17.39 13.84
CA THR A 94 -14.43 -17.64 14.86
C THR A 94 -15.07 -16.34 15.34
N ASP A 95 -14.26 -15.37 15.75
CA ASP A 95 -14.73 -14.11 16.32
C ASP A 95 -14.82 -12.97 15.29
N ARG A 96 -14.50 -13.27 14.03
CA ARG A 96 -14.68 -12.38 12.87
C ARG A 96 -13.93 -11.05 13.00
N TYR A 97 -12.61 -11.12 13.22
CA TYR A 97 -11.75 -9.96 13.10
C TYR A 97 -10.44 -10.31 12.39
N MET A 98 -9.99 -9.39 11.56
CA MET A 98 -8.78 -9.52 10.76
C MET A 98 -7.99 -8.21 10.79
N LEU A 99 -6.67 -8.33 10.87
CA LEU A 99 -5.72 -7.23 10.73
C LEU A 99 -4.59 -7.68 9.80
N MET A 100 -4.33 -6.88 8.78
CA MET A 100 -3.29 -7.12 7.79
C MET A 100 -2.60 -5.80 7.43
N ASP A 101 -1.31 -5.83 7.21
CA ASP A 101 -0.65 -4.72 6.52
C ASP A 101 -0.51 -5.05 5.03
N VAL A 102 -0.79 -4.06 4.21
CA VAL A 102 -0.65 -4.07 2.75
C VAL A 102 0.43 -3.07 2.35
N TYR A 103 1.31 -3.48 1.48
CA TYR A 103 2.43 -2.69 0.98
C TYR A 103 2.31 -2.54 -0.52
N LEU A 104 2.37 -1.31 -1.01
CA LEU A 104 2.37 -1.00 -2.42
C LEU A 104 3.62 -0.18 -2.78
N LEU A 105 4.36 -0.61 -3.80
CA LEU A 105 5.51 0.12 -4.32
C LEU A 105 5.08 1.44 -4.97
N PRO A 106 5.99 2.39 -5.25
CA PRO A 106 5.66 3.62 -5.95
C PRO A 106 4.87 3.39 -7.23
N ASN A 107 3.70 4.02 -7.34
CA ASN A 107 2.77 3.91 -8.46
C ASN A 107 2.30 2.47 -8.77
N GLN A 108 2.34 1.58 -7.80
CA GLN A 108 1.85 0.21 -7.93
C GLN A 108 0.34 0.15 -7.71
N MET A 109 -0.33 -0.63 -8.53
CA MET A 109 -1.76 -0.94 -8.42
C MET A 109 -1.97 -2.28 -7.72
N LEU A 110 -2.82 -2.32 -6.70
CA LEU A 110 -3.50 -3.53 -6.25
C LEU A 110 -4.72 -3.73 -7.16
N PRO A 111 -4.84 -4.84 -7.90
CA PRO A 111 -5.86 -5.01 -8.93
C PRO A 111 -7.29 -4.93 -8.39
N GLU A 112 -8.21 -4.49 -9.23
CA GLU A 112 -9.63 -4.39 -8.88
C GLU A 112 -10.21 -5.76 -8.55
N HIS A 113 -10.82 -5.84 -7.37
CA HIS A 113 -11.39 -7.06 -6.83
C HIS A 113 -12.61 -6.80 -5.95
N TRP A 114 -13.28 -7.88 -5.56
CA TRP A 114 -14.34 -7.88 -4.56
C TRP A 114 -14.37 -9.22 -3.82
N HIS A 115 -15.14 -9.26 -2.73
CA HIS A 115 -15.23 -10.44 -1.88
C HIS A 115 -16.64 -11.02 -1.92
N LEU A 116 -16.71 -12.31 -2.20
CA LEU A 116 -17.96 -13.09 -2.12
C LEU A 116 -18.13 -13.69 -0.73
N LYS A 117 -19.34 -14.14 -0.43
CA LYS A 117 -19.58 -15.03 0.70
C LYS A 117 -18.93 -16.39 0.40
N GLY A 118 -18.08 -16.85 1.30
CA GLY A 118 -17.53 -18.21 1.29
C GLY A 118 -18.54 -19.24 1.82
N GLU A 119 -18.11 -20.49 1.90
CA GLU A 119 -18.95 -21.58 2.41
C GLU A 119 -19.30 -21.37 3.89
N THR A 120 -18.31 -21.04 4.71
CA THR A 120 -18.44 -20.88 6.17
C THR A 120 -18.35 -19.44 6.64
N ASN A 121 -17.78 -18.55 5.83
CA ASN A 121 -17.49 -17.16 6.19
C ASN A 121 -18.39 -16.18 5.43
N PRO A 122 -18.80 -15.05 6.06
CA PRO A 122 -19.47 -13.99 5.34
C PRO A 122 -18.52 -13.37 4.31
N ALA A 123 -19.08 -12.63 3.36
CA ALA A 123 -18.26 -11.81 2.51
C ALA A 123 -17.47 -10.79 3.36
N LYS A 124 -16.24 -10.53 2.98
CA LYS A 124 -15.35 -9.61 3.67
C LYS A 124 -15.89 -8.18 3.57
N LEU A 125 -15.95 -7.52 4.71
CA LEU A 125 -16.14 -6.06 4.82
C LEU A 125 -14.90 -5.49 5.47
N GLU A 126 -14.31 -4.47 4.87
CA GLU A 126 -12.97 -4.00 5.19
C GLU A 126 -12.85 -2.48 5.13
N GLY A 127 -11.76 -1.99 5.63
CA GLY A 127 -11.35 -0.59 5.56
C GLY A 127 -9.85 -0.46 5.74
N TRP A 128 -9.30 0.67 5.30
CA TRP A 128 -7.88 0.88 5.16
C TRP A 128 -7.43 2.15 5.86
N LEU A 129 -6.51 2.00 6.80
CA LEU A 129 -5.80 3.10 7.47
C LEU A 129 -4.46 3.30 6.77
N ILE A 130 -4.21 4.46 6.19
CA ILE A 130 -2.92 4.77 5.60
C ILE A 130 -1.93 5.11 6.69
N ARG A 131 -0.82 4.39 6.72
CA ARG A 131 0.26 4.57 7.71
C ARG A 131 1.35 5.48 7.18
N HIS A 132 1.77 5.27 5.93
CA HIS A 132 2.80 6.05 5.25
C HIS A 132 2.52 6.13 3.74
N GLY A 133 3.08 7.16 3.10
CA GLY A 133 2.90 7.40 1.68
C GLY A 133 1.49 7.90 1.35
N LEU A 134 0.99 7.56 0.17
CA LEU A 134 -0.32 7.98 -0.30
C LEU A 134 -0.99 6.81 -1.03
N SER A 135 -2.27 6.60 -0.78
CA SER A 135 -3.09 5.64 -1.51
C SER A 135 -4.34 6.30 -2.09
N HIS A 136 -4.58 6.09 -3.38
CA HIS A 136 -5.88 6.29 -3.99
C HIS A 136 -6.69 5.01 -3.74
N VAL A 137 -7.64 5.07 -2.82
CA VAL A 137 -8.60 3.98 -2.56
C VAL A 137 -9.76 4.18 -3.51
N VAL A 138 -9.86 3.30 -4.51
CA VAL A 138 -10.83 3.45 -5.60
C VAL A 138 -11.93 2.42 -5.48
N GLY A 139 -13.17 2.85 -5.65
CA GLY A 139 -14.35 2.02 -5.55
C GLY A 139 -15.52 2.53 -6.38
N GLU A 140 -16.72 2.10 -6.00
CA GLU A 140 -17.97 2.49 -6.65
C GLU A 140 -18.34 3.95 -6.30
N GLY A 141 -18.84 4.69 -7.29
CA GLY A 141 -19.25 6.09 -7.17
C GLY A 141 -19.08 6.86 -8.47
N GLU A 142 -19.39 8.15 -8.43
CA GLU A 142 -19.18 9.02 -9.59
C GLU A 142 -17.67 9.12 -9.91
N PRO A 143 -17.27 8.91 -11.16
CA PRO A 143 -15.86 8.91 -11.57
C PRO A 143 -15.16 10.24 -11.26
N ASN A 144 -14.00 10.15 -10.58
CA ASN A 144 -13.18 11.32 -10.24
C ASN A 144 -11.66 11.04 -10.26
N LEU A 145 -11.23 9.98 -10.95
CA LEU A 145 -9.80 9.64 -11.02
C LEU A 145 -8.98 10.82 -11.55
N SER A 146 -7.93 11.15 -10.83
CA SER A 146 -6.93 12.10 -11.32
C SER A 146 -6.09 11.45 -12.42
N LYS A 147 -5.53 12.28 -13.33
CA LYS A 147 -4.64 11.81 -14.42
C LYS A 147 -3.30 11.25 -13.92
N GLU A 148 -3.00 11.37 -12.64
CA GLU A 148 -1.82 10.79 -11.99
C GLU A 148 -2.02 9.29 -11.74
N VAL A 149 -3.28 8.84 -11.64
CA VAL A 149 -3.62 7.42 -11.49
C VAL A 149 -3.61 6.77 -12.87
N VAL A 150 -2.55 6.01 -13.16
CA VAL A 150 -2.37 5.33 -14.44
C VAL A 150 -2.61 3.83 -14.26
N ILE A 151 -3.76 3.34 -14.71
CA ILE A 151 -4.08 1.92 -14.69
C ILE A 151 -3.13 1.18 -15.65
N PRO A 152 -2.37 0.17 -15.18
CA PRO A 152 -1.44 -0.55 -16.04
C PRO A 152 -2.15 -1.33 -17.14
N LYS A 153 -1.54 -1.39 -18.35
CA LYS A 153 -2.10 -2.16 -19.48
C LYS A 153 -2.27 -3.67 -19.19
N CYS A 154 -1.54 -4.19 -18.22
CA CYS A 154 -1.68 -5.58 -17.77
C CYS A 154 -2.93 -5.81 -16.90
N HIS A 155 -3.72 -4.78 -16.62
CA HIS A 155 -5.05 -4.87 -15.99
C HIS A 155 -6.09 -4.39 -16.99
N MET A 156 -6.94 -5.29 -17.50
CA MET A 156 -8.06 -4.99 -18.41
C MET A 156 -7.69 -4.02 -19.55
N ASN A 157 -6.49 -4.15 -20.13
CA ASN A 157 -5.93 -3.25 -21.16
C ASN A 157 -5.80 -1.78 -20.72
N GLY A 158 -5.64 -1.49 -19.44
CA GLY A 158 -5.51 -0.16 -18.88
C GLY A 158 -6.83 0.43 -18.38
N GLU A 159 -7.80 -0.41 -18.08
CA GLU A 159 -9.12 -0.02 -17.59
C GLU A 159 -9.41 -0.65 -16.22
N ALA A 160 -10.42 -0.13 -15.54
CA ALA A 160 -11.07 -0.71 -14.36
C ALA A 160 -12.57 -0.42 -14.43
N THR A 161 -13.38 -1.20 -13.72
CA THR A 161 -14.85 -1.02 -13.74
C THR A 161 -15.31 0.07 -12.76
N THR A 162 -14.46 0.43 -11.79
CA THR A 162 -14.73 1.52 -10.82
C THR A 162 -13.69 2.63 -10.97
N ALA A 163 -14.12 3.87 -10.76
CA ALA A 163 -13.30 5.05 -11.00
C ALA A 163 -13.54 6.19 -9.97
N HIS A 164 -14.14 5.89 -8.83
CA HIS A 164 -14.30 6.85 -7.74
C HIS A 164 -13.19 6.69 -6.72
N ALA A 165 -12.26 7.63 -6.66
CA ALA A 165 -11.13 7.64 -5.76
C ALA A 165 -11.36 8.49 -4.53
N THR A 166 -11.03 7.94 -3.36
CA THR A 166 -10.73 8.69 -2.14
C THR A 166 -9.21 8.73 -1.98
N VAL A 167 -8.63 9.92 -2.02
CA VAL A 167 -7.18 10.11 -1.85
C VAL A 167 -6.88 10.17 -0.36
N CYS A 168 -6.08 9.22 0.12
CA CYS A 168 -5.79 9.04 1.54
C CYS A 168 -4.28 9.15 1.80
N GLY A 169 -3.91 9.99 2.76
CA GLY A 169 -2.58 10.13 3.31
C GLY A 169 -2.46 9.55 4.73
N PRO A 170 -1.30 9.68 5.39
CA PRO A 170 -1.07 9.14 6.72
C PRO A 170 -2.10 9.63 7.76
N GLY A 171 -2.78 8.68 8.41
CA GLY A 171 -3.84 8.92 9.39
C GLY A 171 -5.26 8.91 8.82
N ASP A 172 -5.44 8.97 7.50
CA ASP A 172 -6.75 8.85 6.88
C ASP A 172 -7.24 7.40 6.88
N PHE A 173 -8.54 7.22 7.06
CA PHE A 173 -9.21 5.92 7.02
C PHE A 173 -10.31 5.91 5.97
N ALA A 174 -10.26 4.98 5.04
CA ALA A 174 -11.27 4.76 4.02
C ALA A 174 -12.01 3.43 4.28
N PRO A 175 -13.30 3.42 4.64
CA PRO A 175 -14.09 2.20 4.74
C PRO A 175 -14.59 1.75 3.37
N LEU A 176 -14.74 0.45 3.18
CA LEU A 176 -15.49 -0.08 2.04
C LEU A 176 -16.98 0.25 2.22
N ASN A 177 -17.61 0.82 1.20
CA ASN A 177 -18.99 1.33 1.27
C ASN A 177 -20.03 0.25 1.56
N ARG A 178 -19.82 -0.97 1.05
CA ARG A 178 -20.74 -2.10 1.24
C ARG A 178 -20.01 -3.42 0.98
N VAL A 179 -20.54 -4.48 1.52
CA VAL A 179 -20.10 -5.84 1.22
C VAL A 179 -20.21 -6.12 -0.28
N GLY A 180 -19.18 -6.72 -0.86
CA GLY A 180 -19.10 -7.07 -2.27
C GLY A 180 -18.92 -5.91 -3.24
N ALA A 181 -18.66 -4.69 -2.75
CA ALA A 181 -18.29 -3.58 -3.60
C ALA A 181 -16.94 -3.85 -4.28
N ARG A 182 -16.84 -3.53 -5.56
CA ARG A 182 -15.56 -3.58 -6.29
C ARG A 182 -14.67 -2.44 -5.85
N HIS A 183 -13.40 -2.74 -5.64
CA HIS A 183 -12.42 -1.76 -5.19
C HIS A 183 -11.00 -2.17 -5.61
N TRP A 184 -10.12 -1.18 -5.62
CA TRP A 184 -8.70 -1.33 -5.89
C TRP A 184 -7.92 -0.17 -5.29
N GLN A 185 -6.61 -0.26 -5.27
CA GLN A 185 -5.78 0.79 -4.75
C GLN A 185 -4.64 1.13 -5.70
N PHE A 186 -4.23 2.38 -5.69
CA PHE A 186 -3.07 2.85 -6.44
C PHE A 186 -2.21 3.72 -5.52
N ALA A 187 -0.97 3.30 -5.35
CA ALA A 187 -0.04 4.03 -4.50
C ALA A 187 0.48 5.30 -5.17
N GLY A 188 0.75 6.31 -4.37
CA GLY A 188 1.45 7.51 -4.81
C GLY A 188 2.92 7.29 -5.17
N PRO A 189 3.66 8.36 -5.53
CA PRO A 189 5.04 8.27 -6.03
C PRO A 189 6.06 7.80 -4.98
N GLU A 190 5.72 7.78 -3.70
CA GLU A 190 6.55 7.22 -2.63
C GLU A 190 6.07 5.84 -2.15
N GLY A 191 5.11 5.23 -2.84
CA GLY A 191 4.46 4.00 -2.40
C GLY A 191 3.44 4.24 -1.29
N ALA A 192 2.94 3.16 -0.70
CA ALA A 192 2.03 3.20 0.44
C ALA A 192 2.25 2.03 1.40
N ILE A 193 2.12 2.31 2.69
CA ILE A 193 2.00 1.33 3.77
C ILE A 193 0.63 1.51 4.41
N ILE A 194 -0.16 0.47 4.39
CA ILE A 194 -1.59 0.49 4.67
C ILE A 194 -1.89 -0.59 5.71
N THR A 195 -2.65 -0.26 6.74
CA THR A 195 -3.21 -1.27 7.64
C THR A 195 -4.66 -1.51 7.26
N GLU A 196 -4.97 -2.72 6.88
CA GLU A 196 -6.31 -3.19 6.56
C GLU A 196 -6.93 -3.87 7.76
N VAL A 197 -8.15 -3.47 8.10
CA VAL A 197 -8.99 -4.10 9.12
C VAL A 197 -10.25 -4.65 8.44
N ALA A 198 -10.61 -5.89 8.78
CA ALA A 198 -11.81 -6.53 8.23
C ALA A 198 -12.44 -7.51 9.23
N ASN A 199 -13.62 -8.03 8.84
CA ASN A 199 -14.27 -9.08 9.61
C ASN A 199 -13.55 -10.43 9.45
N VAL A 200 -13.16 -10.81 8.23
CA VAL A 200 -12.49 -12.09 7.94
C VAL A 200 -11.90 -12.05 6.52
N HIS A 201 -10.80 -12.77 6.30
CA HIS A 201 -10.25 -12.98 4.97
C HIS A 201 -10.28 -14.46 4.58
N THR A 202 -10.73 -14.75 3.36
CA THR A 202 -10.66 -16.08 2.76
C THR A 202 -10.31 -15.95 1.27
N ASN A 203 -9.25 -16.62 0.83
CA ASN A 203 -8.75 -16.54 -0.55
C ASN A 203 -9.75 -17.03 -1.58
N ASP A 204 -10.49 -18.12 -1.28
CA ASP A 204 -11.48 -18.70 -2.17
C ASP A 204 -12.67 -17.78 -2.46
N ALA A 205 -12.88 -16.75 -1.61
CA ALA A 205 -13.93 -15.76 -1.76
C ALA A 205 -13.52 -14.49 -2.54
N VAL A 206 -12.25 -14.33 -2.88
CA VAL A 206 -11.77 -13.19 -3.69
C VAL A 206 -12.09 -13.40 -5.17
N ARG A 207 -12.51 -12.33 -5.84
CA ARG A 207 -12.71 -12.30 -7.30
C ARG A 207 -12.09 -11.03 -7.86
N HIS A 208 -11.48 -11.15 -9.04
CA HIS A 208 -10.88 -10.02 -9.75
C HIS A 208 -11.70 -9.66 -10.99
N SER A 209 -11.73 -8.37 -11.34
CA SER A 209 -12.43 -7.89 -12.55
C SER A 209 -11.70 -8.30 -13.83
N ASP A 210 -10.37 -8.35 -13.79
CA ASP A 210 -9.56 -8.90 -14.88
C ASP A 210 -9.63 -10.42 -14.86
N GLN A 211 -10.08 -11.01 -15.99
CA GLN A 211 -10.30 -12.45 -16.08
C GLN A 211 -9.00 -13.25 -15.97
N ALA A 212 -7.91 -12.77 -16.58
CA ALA A 212 -6.62 -13.47 -16.54
C ALA A 212 -6.03 -13.46 -15.12
N ILE A 213 -6.13 -12.34 -14.42
CA ILE A 213 -5.76 -12.21 -13.01
C ILE A 213 -6.62 -13.13 -12.15
N ASN A 214 -7.94 -13.14 -12.38
CA ASN A 214 -8.87 -13.97 -11.62
C ASN A 214 -8.59 -15.47 -11.81
N ASP A 215 -8.30 -15.90 -13.03
CA ASP A 215 -7.99 -17.29 -13.32
C ASP A 215 -6.64 -17.71 -12.71
N ASN A 216 -5.62 -16.88 -12.81
CA ASN A 216 -4.33 -17.11 -12.15
C ASN A 216 -4.51 -17.22 -10.63
N PHE A 217 -5.26 -16.29 -10.02
CA PHE A 217 -5.50 -16.28 -8.58
C PHE A 217 -6.27 -17.53 -8.09
N LEU A 218 -7.20 -18.03 -8.89
CA LEU A 218 -7.98 -19.24 -8.57
C LEU A 218 -7.29 -20.54 -9.01
N GLY A 219 -6.09 -20.50 -9.59
CA GLY A 219 -5.33 -21.67 -10.04
C GLY A 219 -5.98 -22.41 -11.22
N LYS A 220 -6.56 -21.67 -12.16
CA LYS A 220 -7.27 -22.19 -13.34
C LYS A 220 -6.43 -22.07 -14.60
#